data_1978b8ca95cc1e22ee15ca1811a9e60d
#
_entry.id   1978b8ca95cc1e22ee15ca1811a9e60d
#
_cell.length_a   1.000
_cell.length_b   1.000
_cell.length_c   1.000
_cell.angle_alpha   90.00
_cell.angle_beta   90.00
_cell.angle_gamma   90.00
#
_symmetry.space_group_name_H-M   'P 1'
#
loop_
_entity.id
_entity.type
_entity.pdbx_description
1 polymer ?
#
loop_
_entity_poly.entity_id
_entity_poly.type
_entity_poly.pdbx_seq_one_letter_code
_entity_poly.pdbx_strand_id
1 'polypeptide(L)'
;MALNYFARVFPEKTYWRNIMQLLEEKIKTDGIAVNEDILKVDSFINHKVDPFLMKEIGKDFAAHFADQGITEIVTIESSGIAPALTTAIEMGIPMVILKKQPSKVLNKNLYQTMVTSFTKGTSYELTLSAEQIDETDHVLIIDDFLANGEAATGAIRLLRKAHATVAGLGILIEKSFQPGRDKLKEQGIHVYSLARISKLAENYIEFIPEEV
;
A
#
# COMPACT_ATOMS: atom_id res chain seq x y z
N MET A 1 -20.57 -23.20 -2.83
CA MET A 1 -19.19 -23.46 -2.36
C MET A 1 -18.54 -22.24 -1.70
N ALA A 2 -18.72 -21.02 -2.19
CA ALA A 2 -18.13 -19.80 -1.58
C ALA A 2 -18.65 -19.49 -0.16
N LEU A 3 -19.95 -19.71 0.13
CA LEU A 3 -20.52 -19.46 1.46
C LEU A 3 -19.91 -20.34 2.57
N ASN A 4 -19.50 -21.56 2.25
CA ASN A 4 -18.92 -22.49 3.25
C ASN A 4 -17.46 -22.16 3.58
N TYR A 5 -16.74 -21.47 2.70
CA TYR A 5 -15.39 -20.98 2.99
C TYR A 5 -15.46 -19.79 3.96
N PHE A 6 -16.42 -18.89 3.75
CA PHE A 6 -16.67 -17.71 4.61
C PHE A 6 -16.97 -18.12 6.06
N ALA A 7 -17.90 -19.09 6.26
CA ALA A 7 -18.27 -19.57 7.59
C ALA A 7 -17.15 -20.32 8.33
N ARG A 8 -16.18 -20.90 7.60
CA ARG A 8 -15.02 -21.60 8.19
C ARG A 8 -13.89 -20.65 8.62
N VAL A 9 -13.75 -19.52 7.93
CA VAL A 9 -12.65 -18.57 8.17
C VAL A 9 -13.09 -17.43 9.09
N PHE A 10 -14.39 -17.07 9.05
CA PHE A 10 -14.93 -15.96 9.84
C PHE A 10 -16.27 -16.37 10.46
N PRO A 11 -16.32 -16.84 11.73
CA PRO A 11 -17.58 -17.09 12.42
C PRO A 11 -18.41 -15.78 12.54
N GLU A 12 -19.73 -15.87 12.46
CA GLU A 12 -20.70 -14.74 12.39
C GLU A 12 -20.50 -13.61 13.41
N LYS A 13 -19.78 -13.84 14.49
CA LYS A 13 -19.40 -12.80 15.48
C LYS A 13 -18.30 -11.83 15.00
N THR A 14 -17.72 -12.05 13.84
CA THR A 14 -16.57 -11.30 13.31
C THR A 14 -16.97 -10.09 12.45
N TYR A 15 -18.25 -9.89 12.22
CA TYR A 15 -18.79 -8.83 11.33
C TYR A 15 -18.50 -7.39 11.80
N TRP A 16 -18.03 -7.21 13.03
CA TRP A 16 -17.78 -5.89 13.63
C TRP A 16 -16.32 -5.65 13.99
N ARG A 17 -15.40 -6.50 13.53
CA ARG A 17 -13.97 -6.24 13.72
C ARG A 17 -13.50 -5.16 12.77
N ASN A 18 -12.84 -4.17 13.33
CA ASN A 18 -12.09 -3.18 12.57
C ASN A 18 -11.10 -3.91 11.65
N ILE A 19 -10.94 -3.45 10.41
CA ILE A 19 -10.02 -4.04 9.43
C ILE A 19 -8.57 -4.07 9.95
N MET A 20 -8.18 -3.09 10.74
CA MET A 20 -6.85 -3.05 11.38
C MET A 20 -6.62 -4.31 12.23
N GLN A 21 -7.57 -4.66 13.10
CA GLN A 21 -7.49 -5.87 13.93
C GLN A 21 -7.47 -7.15 13.08
N LEU A 22 -8.29 -7.19 12.02
CA LEU A 22 -8.33 -8.33 11.10
C LEU A 22 -6.97 -8.54 10.41
N LEU A 23 -6.36 -7.46 9.92
CA LEU A 23 -5.05 -7.50 9.27
C LEU A 23 -3.94 -7.87 10.26
N GLU A 24 -3.95 -7.29 11.46
CA GLU A 24 -2.98 -7.63 12.51
C GLU A 24 -3.06 -9.10 12.93
N GLU A 25 -4.26 -9.63 13.11
CA GLU A 25 -4.46 -11.06 13.40
C GLU A 25 -3.93 -11.93 12.27
N LYS A 26 -4.21 -11.56 11.01
CA LYS A 26 -3.70 -12.28 9.85
C LYS A 26 -2.18 -12.26 9.78
N ILE A 27 -1.57 -11.12 10.11
CA ILE A 27 -0.11 -10.99 10.19
C ILE A 27 0.45 -11.86 11.33
N LYS A 28 -0.19 -11.89 12.51
CA LYS A 28 0.23 -12.72 13.66
C LYS A 28 0.15 -14.22 13.39
N THR A 29 -0.89 -14.65 12.64
CA THR A 29 -1.13 -16.09 12.39
C THR A 29 -0.37 -16.63 11.19
N ASP A 30 -0.30 -15.87 10.10
CA ASP A 30 0.19 -16.35 8.80
C ASP A 30 1.45 -15.60 8.33
N GLY A 31 1.83 -14.51 8.99
CA GLY A 31 3.06 -13.77 8.73
C GLY A 31 4.27 -14.45 9.41
N ILE A 32 5.43 -14.27 8.82
CA ILE A 32 6.69 -14.79 9.37
C ILE A 32 7.67 -13.64 9.51
N ALA A 33 7.94 -13.26 10.76
CA ALA A 33 9.03 -12.34 11.07
C ALA A 33 10.36 -13.11 11.01
N VAL A 34 11.17 -12.81 10.00
CA VAL A 34 12.44 -13.50 9.75
C VAL A 34 13.56 -12.93 10.62
N ASN A 35 13.55 -11.61 10.76
CA ASN A 35 14.50 -10.84 11.57
C ASN A 35 13.93 -9.45 11.89
N GLU A 36 14.75 -8.53 12.37
CA GLU A 36 14.37 -7.17 12.73
C GLU A 36 13.83 -6.34 11.55
N ASP A 37 14.18 -6.70 10.31
CA ASP A 37 13.82 -5.93 9.12
C ASP A 37 12.82 -6.63 8.18
N ILE A 38 12.74 -7.96 8.22
CA ILE A 38 12.01 -8.75 7.22
C ILE A 38 10.78 -9.41 7.84
N LEU A 39 9.62 -9.01 7.34
CA LEU A 39 8.32 -9.66 7.54
C LEU A 39 7.84 -10.24 6.21
N LYS A 40 7.61 -11.56 6.17
CA LYS A 40 7.01 -12.25 5.03
C LYS A 40 5.50 -12.36 5.21
N VAL A 41 4.75 -11.91 4.21
CA VAL A 41 3.29 -11.97 4.12
C VAL A 41 2.85 -12.64 2.81
N ASP A 42 3.70 -13.53 2.31
CA ASP A 42 3.59 -14.15 0.99
C ASP A 42 2.32 -14.99 0.83
N SER A 43 1.82 -15.54 1.96
CA SER A 43 0.66 -16.44 1.97
C SER A 43 -0.69 -15.74 1.78
N PHE A 44 -0.75 -14.39 1.89
CA PHE A 44 -2.03 -13.65 1.82
C PHE A 44 -1.95 -12.26 1.16
N ILE A 45 -0.76 -11.71 0.88
CA ILE A 45 -0.58 -10.42 0.18
C ILE A 45 0.25 -10.54 -1.10
N ASN A 46 1.44 -11.17 -1.05
CA ASN A 46 2.45 -11.02 -2.11
C ASN A 46 2.39 -12.10 -3.19
N HIS A 47 2.45 -13.40 -2.79
CA HIS A 47 2.41 -14.54 -3.73
C HIS A 47 1.00 -15.12 -3.84
N LYS A 48 0.34 -15.31 -2.71
CA LYS A 48 -1.07 -15.63 -2.65
C LYS A 48 -1.79 -14.42 -2.11
N VAL A 49 -2.85 -14.00 -2.80
CA VAL A 49 -3.68 -12.88 -2.39
C VAL A 49 -4.97 -13.39 -1.78
N ASP A 50 -5.28 -12.96 -0.57
CA ASP A 50 -6.57 -13.22 0.05
C ASP A 50 -7.60 -12.20 -0.45
N PRO A 51 -8.56 -12.61 -1.32
CA PRO A 51 -9.48 -11.67 -1.96
C PRO A 51 -10.48 -11.04 -0.98
N PHE A 52 -10.78 -11.73 0.11
CA PHE A 52 -11.72 -11.20 1.12
C PHE A 52 -11.03 -10.14 1.97
N LEU A 53 -9.79 -10.39 2.39
CA LEU A 53 -8.98 -9.40 3.08
C LEU A 53 -8.79 -8.15 2.21
N MET A 54 -8.43 -8.31 0.95
CA MET A 54 -8.26 -7.18 0.02
C MET A 54 -9.54 -6.38 -0.16
N LYS A 55 -10.70 -7.04 -0.25
CA LYS A 55 -12.00 -6.36 -0.33
C LYS A 55 -12.27 -5.48 0.88
N GLU A 56 -12.05 -5.99 2.09
CA GLU A 56 -12.28 -5.21 3.31
C GLU A 56 -11.26 -4.05 3.46
N ILE A 57 -10.00 -4.27 3.04
CA ILE A 57 -8.98 -3.22 2.93
C ILE A 57 -9.44 -2.12 1.96
N GLY A 58 -9.94 -2.50 0.78
CA GLY A 58 -10.42 -1.54 -0.21
C GLY A 58 -11.55 -0.66 0.31
N LYS A 59 -12.51 -1.24 1.04
CA LYS A 59 -13.60 -0.51 1.68
C LYS A 59 -13.11 0.47 2.73
N ASP A 60 -12.16 0.07 3.55
CA ASP A 60 -11.62 0.91 4.61
C ASP A 60 -10.88 2.11 4.04
N PHE A 61 -9.98 1.91 3.08
CA PHE A 61 -9.31 3.02 2.40
C PHE A 61 -10.32 3.93 1.69
N ALA A 62 -11.30 3.38 0.98
CA ALA A 62 -12.32 4.17 0.32
C ALA A 62 -13.12 5.01 1.31
N ALA A 63 -13.47 4.47 2.47
CA ALA A 63 -14.18 5.20 3.53
C ALA A 63 -13.31 6.29 4.18
N HIS A 64 -12.03 5.98 4.46
CA HIS A 64 -11.10 6.95 5.08
C HIS A 64 -10.83 8.17 4.19
N PHE A 65 -10.77 7.95 2.89
CA PHE A 65 -10.44 8.98 1.91
C PHE A 65 -11.64 9.53 1.13
N ALA A 66 -12.88 9.19 1.50
CA ALA A 66 -14.10 9.44 0.72
C ALA A 66 -14.31 10.92 0.31
N ASP A 67 -14.05 11.86 1.22
CA ASP A 67 -14.39 13.27 1.02
C ASP A 67 -13.20 14.13 0.54
N GLN A 68 -12.15 13.48 0.02
CA GLN A 68 -10.92 14.19 -0.35
C GLN A 68 -10.83 14.54 -1.85
N GLY A 69 -11.87 14.27 -2.64
CA GLY A 69 -11.92 14.64 -4.06
C GLY A 69 -10.89 13.91 -4.93
N ILE A 70 -10.55 12.67 -4.57
CA ILE A 70 -9.57 11.85 -5.28
C ILE A 70 -10.11 11.47 -6.66
N THR A 71 -9.30 11.65 -7.69
CA THR A 71 -9.64 11.34 -9.08
C THR A 71 -8.99 10.06 -9.57
N GLU A 72 -7.85 9.68 -8.99
CA GLU A 72 -7.02 8.57 -9.48
C GLU A 72 -6.34 7.86 -8.31
N ILE A 73 -6.22 6.52 -8.39
CA ILE A 73 -5.37 5.74 -7.48
C ILE A 73 -4.07 5.40 -8.17
N VAL A 74 -2.96 5.55 -7.45
CA VAL A 74 -1.64 5.15 -7.94
C VAL A 74 -1.05 4.09 -7.02
N THR A 75 -0.45 3.07 -7.60
CA THR A 75 0.29 2.05 -6.86
C THR A 75 1.61 1.70 -7.55
N ILE A 76 2.48 1.00 -6.82
CA ILE A 76 3.75 0.52 -7.35
C ILE A 76 3.66 -1.00 -7.55
N GLU A 77 4.12 -1.50 -8.72
CA GLU A 77 4.15 -2.95 -8.93
C GLU A 77 5.09 -3.62 -7.92
N SER A 78 4.72 -4.81 -7.41
CA SER A 78 3.58 -5.63 -7.76
C SER A 78 2.58 -5.79 -6.61
N SER A 79 3.01 -5.80 -5.35
CA SER A 79 2.20 -6.20 -4.18
C SER A 79 1.11 -5.17 -3.80
N GLY A 80 1.33 -3.90 -4.12
CA GLY A 80 0.34 -2.83 -3.94
C GLY A 80 -0.86 -2.92 -4.91
N ILE A 81 -0.77 -3.72 -5.99
CA ILE A 81 -1.81 -3.77 -7.03
C ILE A 81 -3.13 -4.30 -6.48
N ALA A 82 -3.11 -5.36 -5.68
CA ALA A 82 -4.34 -5.96 -5.18
C ALA A 82 -5.15 -5.02 -4.28
N PRO A 83 -4.58 -4.39 -3.23
CA PRO A 83 -5.31 -3.42 -2.41
C PRO A 83 -5.69 -2.15 -3.18
N ALA A 84 -4.85 -1.66 -4.08
CA ALA A 84 -5.16 -0.51 -4.92
C ALA A 84 -6.37 -0.78 -5.83
N LEU A 85 -6.43 -1.97 -6.46
CA LEU A 85 -7.55 -2.35 -7.30
C LEU A 85 -8.86 -2.43 -6.51
N THR A 86 -8.86 -3.03 -5.33
CA THR A 86 -10.07 -3.11 -4.50
C THR A 86 -10.50 -1.73 -4.01
N THR A 87 -9.58 -0.84 -3.67
CA THR A 87 -9.88 0.56 -3.32
C THR A 87 -10.47 1.31 -4.52
N ALA A 88 -9.89 1.14 -5.72
CA ALA A 88 -10.39 1.74 -6.95
C ALA A 88 -11.83 1.32 -7.27
N ILE A 89 -12.14 0.02 -7.09
CA ILE A 89 -13.48 -0.53 -7.26
C ILE A 89 -14.48 0.11 -6.28
N GLU A 90 -14.13 0.22 -5.01
CA GLU A 90 -15.01 0.79 -3.97
C GLU A 90 -15.22 2.31 -4.18
N MET A 91 -14.20 3.03 -4.64
CA MET A 91 -14.30 4.46 -4.95
C MET A 91 -14.90 4.76 -6.33
N GLY A 92 -14.96 3.79 -7.23
CA GLY A 92 -15.47 3.96 -8.60
C GLY A 92 -14.58 4.83 -9.48
N ILE A 93 -13.26 4.84 -9.24
CA ILE A 93 -12.26 5.65 -9.96
C ILE A 93 -11.18 4.75 -10.56
N PRO A 94 -10.47 5.21 -11.63
CA PRO A 94 -9.41 4.43 -12.25
C PRO A 94 -8.16 4.32 -11.35
N MET A 95 -7.22 3.43 -11.76
CA MET A 95 -5.93 3.31 -11.10
C MET A 95 -4.78 3.17 -12.10
N VAL A 96 -3.64 3.77 -11.75
CA VAL A 96 -2.38 3.71 -12.51
C VAL A 96 -1.34 2.91 -11.74
N ILE A 97 -0.61 2.05 -12.46
CA ILE A 97 0.46 1.21 -11.89
C ILE A 97 1.82 1.74 -12.33
N LEU A 98 2.60 2.25 -11.38
CA LEU A 98 3.99 2.61 -11.61
C LEU A 98 4.83 1.35 -11.82
N LYS A 99 5.70 1.38 -12.83
CA LYS A 99 6.52 0.24 -13.23
C LYS A 99 7.95 0.37 -12.73
N LYS A 100 8.52 -0.74 -12.23
CA LYS A 100 9.92 -0.82 -11.75
C LYS A 100 10.95 -1.02 -12.88
N GLN A 101 10.49 -1.10 -14.10
CA GLN A 101 11.35 -1.18 -15.28
C GLN A 101 10.74 -0.38 -16.41
N PRO A 102 11.55 0.27 -17.26
CA PRO A 102 11.03 0.92 -18.44
C PRO A 102 10.36 -0.14 -19.32
N SER A 103 9.11 0.11 -19.71
CA SER A 103 8.46 -0.72 -20.72
C SER A 103 9.19 -0.56 -22.05
N LYS A 104 9.71 -1.62 -22.60
CA LYS A 104 10.33 -1.62 -23.94
C LYS A 104 9.38 -1.15 -25.05
N VAL A 105 8.08 -1.13 -24.78
CA VAL A 105 7.00 -0.74 -25.72
C VAL A 105 6.64 0.74 -25.55
N LEU A 106 6.84 1.34 -24.37
CA LEU A 106 6.51 2.72 -24.06
C LEU A 106 7.77 3.61 -24.16
N ASN A 107 8.29 3.84 -25.35
CA ASN A 107 9.52 4.59 -25.56
C ASN A 107 9.35 6.10 -25.72
N LYS A 108 8.15 6.65 -25.55
CA LYS A 108 7.90 8.10 -25.68
C LYS A 108 6.94 8.56 -24.58
N ASN A 109 7.28 9.67 -23.91
CA ASN A 109 6.51 10.31 -22.84
C ASN A 109 6.46 9.52 -21.53
N LEU A 110 7.62 9.24 -20.93
CA LEU A 110 7.73 8.67 -19.58
C LEU A 110 8.29 9.69 -18.60
N TYR A 111 7.66 9.78 -17.43
CA TYR A 111 8.32 10.33 -16.24
C TYR A 111 9.09 9.19 -15.56
N GLN A 112 10.33 9.48 -15.18
CA GLN A 112 11.24 8.48 -14.60
C GLN A 112 11.94 9.05 -13.37
N THR A 113 12.19 8.18 -12.38
CA THR A 113 12.98 8.52 -11.20
C THR A 113 13.70 7.29 -10.65
N MET A 114 14.88 7.49 -10.08
CA MET A 114 15.60 6.42 -9.39
C MET A 114 15.08 6.28 -7.96
N VAL A 115 14.90 5.04 -7.56
CA VAL A 115 14.54 4.65 -6.19
C VAL A 115 15.59 3.68 -5.68
N THR A 116 16.12 3.92 -4.49
CA THR A 116 17.09 3.02 -3.85
C THR A 116 16.39 2.20 -2.77
N SER A 117 16.36 0.88 -2.93
CA SER A 117 15.86 -0.02 -1.90
C SER A 117 16.96 -0.27 -0.86
N PHE A 118 16.81 0.30 0.33
CA PHE A 118 17.75 0.05 1.42
C PHE A 118 17.77 -1.41 1.85
N THR A 119 16.61 -2.07 1.87
CA THR A 119 16.49 -3.49 2.26
C THR A 119 17.22 -4.43 1.30
N LYS A 120 17.27 -4.09 0.00
CA LYS A 120 17.92 -4.92 -1.03
C LYS A 120 19.28 -4.39 -1.43
N GLY A 121 19.69 -3.18 -1.00
CA GLY A 121 20.91 -2.51 -1.42
C GLY A 121 20.99 -2.23 -2.92
N THR A 122 19.86 -2.21 -3.62
CA THR A 122 19.77 -2.05 -5.08
C THR A 122 18.93 -0.84 -5.45
N SER A 123 19.31 -0.17 -6.54
CA SER A 123 18.50 0.90 -7.13
C SER A 123 17.73 0.37 -8.34
N TYR A 124 16.54 0.88 -8.53
CA TYR A 124 15.71 0.60 -9.69
C TYR A 124 15.09 1.89 -10.22
N GLU A 125 14.76 1.88 -11.50
CA GLU A 125 14.05 2.97 -12.13
C GLU A 125 12.54 2.77 -11.94
N LEU A 126 11.87 3.79 -11.41
CA LEU A 126 10.41 3.85 -11.33
C LEU A 126 9.89 4.72 -12.47
N THR A 127 8.89 4.24 -13.20
CA THR A 127 8.36 4.89 -14.40
C THR A 127 6.85 5.09 -14.32
N LEU A 128 6.40 6.22 -14.88
CA LEU A 128 5.01 6.61 -15.07
C LEU A 128 4.82 7.06 -16.52
N SER A 129 3.81 6.53 -17.22
CA SER A 129 3.41 7.07 -18.52
C SER A 129 2.77 8.44 -18.36
N ALA A 130 3.29 9.44 -19.06
CA ALA A 130 2.78 10.81 -19.01
C ALA A 130 1.37 10.97 -19.59
N GLU A 131 0.86 9.95 -20.30
CA GLU A 131 -0.50 9.94 -20.85
C GLU A 131 -1.55 9.49 -19.83
N GLN A 132 -1.12 9.00 -18.65
CA GLN A 132 -2.02 8.39 -17.66
C GLN A 132 -2.32 9.30 -16.48
N ILE A 133 -1.54 10.36 -16.27
CA ILE A 133 -1.69 11.30 -15.14
C ILE A 133 -1.40 12.70 -15.64
N ASP A 134 -2.23 13.66 -15.26
CA ASP A 134 -2.04 15.07 -15.59
C ASP A 134 -2.23 16.01 -14.38
N GLU A 135 -2.19 17.32 -14.65
CA GLU A 135 -2.25 18.36 -13.63
C GLU A 135 -3.62 18.49 -12.94
N THR A 136 -4.66 17.90 -13.50
CA THR A 136 -6.01 17.91 -12.91
C THR A 136 -6.21 16.78 -11.90
N ASP A 137 -5.28 15.81 -11.84
CA ASP A 137 -5.41 14.67 -10.97
C ASP A 137 -5.09 14.99 -9.51
N HIS A 138 -5.95 14.47 -8.65
CA HIS A 138 -5.76 14.42 -7.20
C HIS A 138 -5.63 12.97 -6.76
N VAL A 139 -4.41 12.54 -6.45
CA VAL A 139 -4.01 11.15 -6.41
C VAL A 139 -3.94 10.60 -4.99
N LEU A 140 -4.55 9.42 -4.77
CA LEU A 140 -4.30 8.58 -3.61
C LEU A 140 -3.28 7.49 -3.96
N ILE A 141 -2.17 7.43 -3.24
CA ILE A 141 -1.19 6.37 -3.40
C ILE A 141 -1.55 5.21 -2.45
N ILE A 142 -1.61 3.98 -2.97
CA ILE A 142 -1.81 2.76 -2.17
C ILE A 142 -0.60 1.84 -2.35
N ASP A 143 -0.04 1.35 -1.24
CA ASP A 143 1.07 0.39 -1.29
C ASP A 143 0.97 -0.66 -0.15
N ASP A 144 1.66 -1.80 -0.31
CA ASP A 144 1.64 -2.89 0.66
C ASP A 144 2.47 -2.59 1.91
N PHE A 145 3.67 -2.02 1.76
CA PHE A 145 4.57 -1.70 2.86
C PHE A 145 5.06 -0.26 2.87
N LEU A 146 5.10 0.34 4.05
CA LEU A 146 5.88 1.53 4.33
C LEU A 146 7.04 1.18 5.28
N ALA A 147 8.26 1.32 4.77
CA ALA A 147 9.51 1.09 5.49
C ALA A 147 10.32 2.41 5.56
N ASN A 148 11.38 2.53 4.81
CA ASN A 148 12.18 3.78 4.73
C ASN A 148 11.51 4.90 3.90
N GLY A 149 10.39 4.61 3.21
CA GLY A 149 9.63 5.59 2.43
C GLY A 149 10.18 5.92 1.04
N GLU A 150 11.20 5.20 0.59
CA GLU A 150 11.86 5.51 -0.69
C GLU A 150 10.95 5.29 -1.91
N ALA A 151 10.19 4.19 -1.90
CA ALA A 151 9.24 3.88 -2.98
C ALA A 151 8.13 4.95 -3.05
N ALA A 152 7.52 5.28 -1.91
CA ALA A 152 6.50 6.32 -1.81
C ALA A 152 7.03 7.70 -2.23
N THR A 153 8.24 8.08 -1.77
CA THR A 153 8.91 9.32 -2.19
C THR A 153 9.19 9.33 -3.70
N GLY A 154 9.55 8.18 -4.27
CA GLY A 154 9.71 8.00 -5.71
C GLY A 154 8.41 8.25 -6.48
N ALA A 155 7.31 7.65 -6.02
CA ALA A 155 5.98 7.87 -6.59
C ALA A 155 5.56 9.34 -6.53
N ILE A 156 5.71 9.98 -5.38
CA ILE A 156 5.41 11.42 -5.20
C ILE A 156 6.24 12.28 -6.16
N ARG A 157 7.53 11.97 -6.37
CA ARG A 157 8.37 12.70 -7.34
C ARG A 157 7.85 12.58 -8.77
N LEU A 158 7.35 11.40 -9.17
CA LEU A 158 6.76 11.20 -10.50
C LEU A 158 5.46 11.99 -10.66
N LEU A 159 4.58 11.95 -9.65
CA LEU A 159 3.33 12.72 -9.66
C LEU A 159 3.57 14.22 -9.71
N ARG A 160 4.56 14.73 -8.97
CA ARG A 160 4.99 16.13 -9.06
C ARG A 160 5.53 16.51 -10.45
N LYS A 161 6.21 15.59 -11.15
CA LYS A 161 6.62 15.81 -12.56
C LYS A 161 5.43 15.90 -13.51
N ALA A 162 4.37 15.17 -13.23
CA ALA A 162 3.11 15.25 -13.96
C ALA A 162 2.23 16.42 -13.54
N HIS A 163 2.70 17.25 -12.58
CA HIS A 163 1.96 18.34 -11.95
C HIS A 163 0.70 17.92 -11.17
N ALA A 164 0.49 16.63 -10.96
CA ALA A 164 -0.61 16.08 -10.17
C ALA A 164 -0.40 16.38 -8.66
N THR A 165 -1.51 16.47 -7.94
CA THR A 165 -1.51 16.64 -6.48
C THR A 165 -1.66 15.31 -5.77
N VAL A 166 -1.16 15.19 -4.54
CA VAL A 166 -1.24 13.96 -3.74
C VAL A 166 -2.16 14.20 -2.54
N ALA A 167 -3.28 13.48 -2.48
CA ALA A 167 -4.24 13.51 -1.39
C ALA A 167 -3.66 12.86 -0.12
N GLY A 168 -3.01 11.72 -0.30
CA GLY A 168 -2.46 10.95 0.80
C GLY A 168 -1.87 9.62 0.37
N LEU A 169 -1.51 8.83 1.37
CA LEU A 169 -0.94 7.51 1.21
C LEU A 169 -1.70 6.50 2.09
N GLY A 170 -2.26 5.46 1.49
CA GLY A 170 -2.85 4.30 2.16
C GLY A 170 -1.86 3.14 2.18
N ILE A 171 -1.54 2.61 3.36
CA ILE A 171 -0.55 1.56 3.56
C ILE A 171 -1.17 0.38 4.31
N LEU A 172 -0.92 -0.84 3.83
CA LEU A 172 -1.36 -2.03 4.56
C LEU A 172 -0.54 -2.23 5.82
N ILE A 173 0.78 -2.28 5.68
CA ILE A 173 1.72 -2.61 6.76
C ILE A 173 2.81 -1.55 6.85
N GLU A 174 2.86 -0.87 7.97
CA GLU A 174 3.90 0.12 8.27
C GLU A 174 4.90 -0.43 9.29
N LYS A 175 6.17 -0.35 8.96
CA LYS A 175 7.26 -0.57 9.92
C LYS A 175 7.57 0.76 10.61
N SER A 176 6.80 1.09 11.65
CA SER A 176 6.84 2.41 12.30
C SER A 176 8.15 2.70 13.05
N PHE A 177 8.99 1.68 13.24
CA PHE A 177 10.37 1.85 13.75
C PHE A 177 11.36 2.34 12.66
N GLN A 178 10.91 2.47 11.42
CA GLN A 178 11.69 3.01 10.30
C GLN A 178 11.19 4.41 9.91
N PRO A 179 12.03 5.26 9.28
CA PRO A 179 11.77 6.69 9.15
C PRO A 179 10.77 7.08 8.06
N GLY A 180 10.11 6.13 7.39
CA GLY A 180 9.28 6.41 6.22
C GLY A 180 8.13 7.38 6.49
N ARG A 181 7.39 7.18 7.59
CA ARG A 181 6.29 8.07 7.97
C ARG A 181 6.76 9.50 8.21
N ASP A 182 7.84 9.68 8.94
CA ASP A 182 8.36 11.01 9.28
C ASP A 182 8.83 11.75 8.03
N LYS A 183 9.55 11.09 7.12
CA LYS A 183 9.94 11.65 5.82
C LYS A 183 8.76 12.10 4.98
N LEU A 184 7.64 11.37 5.01
CA LEU A 184 6.43 11.73 4.26
C LEU A 184 5.68 12.86 4.94
N LYS A 185 5.60 12.85 6.26
CA LYS A 185 5.01 13.92 7.05
C LYS A 185 5.73 15.26 6.86
N GLU A 186 7.08 15.25 6.80
CA GLU A 186 7.89 16.42 6.49
C GLU A 186 7.60 17.00 5.08
N GLN A 187 7.13 16.16 4.16
CA GLN A 187 6.70 16.56 2.81
C GLN A 187 5.24 17.01 2.76
N GLY A 188 4.54 17.04 3.89
CA GLY A 188 3.12 17.39 3.99
C GLY A 188 2.18 16.27 3.52
N ILE A 189 2.65 15.04 3.42
CA ILE A 189 1.84 13.90 2.97
C ILE A 189 1.15 13.23 4.16
N HIS A 190 -0.17 13.12 4.09
CA HIS A 190 -0.95 12.33 5.04
C HIS A 190 -0.74 10.84 4.80
N VAL A 191 -0.42 10.08 5.86
CA VAL A 191 -0.22 8.62 5.79
C VAL A 191 -1.23 7.93 6.71
N TYR A 192 -2.06 7.08 6.11
CA TYR A 192 -2.98 6.18 6.79
C TYR A 192 -2.53 4.75 6.65
N SER A 193 -2.22 4.07 7.75
CA SER A 193 -1.68 2.71 7.78
C SER A 193 -2.57 1.79 8.61
N LEU A 194 -2.94 0.62 8.06
CA LEU A 194 -3.86 -0.31 8.70
C LEU A 194 -3.18 -1.14 9.81
N ALA A 195 -1.96 -1.61 9.58
CA ALA A 195 -1.19 -2.32 10.60
C ALA A 195 0.14 -1.60 10.82
N ARG A 196 0.37 -1.13 12.06
CA ARG A 196 1.57 -0.38 12.43
C ARG A 196 2.44 -1.21 13.36
N ILE A 197 3.59 -1.66 12.86
CA ILE A 197 4.53 -2.50 13.60
C ILE A 197 5.52 -1.62 14.34
N SER A 198 5.58 -1.76 15.67
CA SER A 198 6.55 -1.08 16.53
C SER A 198 7.88 -1.81 16.61
N LYS A 199 7.87 -3.16 16.49
CA LYS A 199 9.07 -3.99 16.59
C LYS A 199 8.93 -5.30 15.85
N LEU A 200 10.01 -5.73 15.20
CA LEU A 200 10.20 -7.07 14.64
C LEU A 200 11.41 -7.74 15.29
N ALA A 201 11.35 -9.04 15.47
CA ALA A 201 12.47 -9.92 15.73
C ALA A 201 12.14 -11.31 15.15
N GLU A 202 13.05 -12.25 15.19
CA GLU A 202 12.77 -13.60 14.74
C GLU A 202 11.54 -14.19 15.47
N ASN A 203 10.50 -14.53 14.71
CA ASN A 203 9.20 -15.03 15.19
C ASN A 203 8.47 -14.09 16.19
N TYR A 204 8.80 -12.80 16.19
CA TYR A 204 8.18 -11.83 17.07
C TYR A 204 7.72 -10.59 16.30
N ILE A 205 6.46 -10.20 16.53
CA ILE A 205 5.82 -9.02 15.92
C ILE A 205 5.08 -8.27 17.00
N GLU A 206 5.41 -6.99 17.17
CA GLU A 206 4.72 -6.08 18.08
C GLU A 206 4.09 -4.94 17.27
N PHE A 207 2.83 -4.64 17.56
CA PHE A 207 2.10 -3.55 16.92
C PHE A 207 2.00 -2.33 17.83
N ILE A 208 1.89 -1.15 17.24
CA ILE A 208 1.51 0.07 17.96
C ILE A 208 0.02 -0.07 18.30
N PRO A 209 -0.37 0.08 19.59
CA PRO A 209 -1.78 0.06 19.97
C PRO A 209 -2.58 1.14 19.20
N GLU A 210 -3.83 0.83 18.84
CA GLU A 210 -4.76 1.85 18.34
C GLU A 210 -4.92 2.92 19.43
N GLU A 211 -4.79 4.19 19.04
CA GLU A 211 -5.20 5.30 19.90
C GLU A 211 -6.73 5.26 19.99
N VAL A 212 -7.24 5.00 21.21
CA VAL A 212 -8.67 4.92 21.54
C VAL A 212 -9.28 6.33 21.54
#